data_3b941faf5d8a6c6e7357b563d14b6d1c
#
_entry.id   3b941faf5d8a6c6e7357b563d14b6d1c
#
_cell.length_a   1.000
_cell.length_b   1.000
_cell.length_c   1.000
_cell.angle_alpha   90.00
_cell.angle_beta   90.00
_cell.angle_gamma   90.00
#
_symmetry.space_group_name_H-M   'P 1'
#
loop_
_entity.id
_entity.type
_entity.pdbx_description
1 polymer ?
#
loop_
_entity_poly.entity_id
_entity_poly.type
_entity_poly.pdbx_seq_one_letter_code
_entity_poly.pdbx_strand_id
1 'polypeptide(L)'
;MTFQNESASERNASQAGTLTLDNLTINRLGFGAMRLAANGFQGPARDPEAGRIVLRRAVELGVNHIDTAAFYQSPDGSVRANTLIREALSPYPPDLVIATKVGLLPDLNSPAQGTAAVLRAQVEDNLKTLGLSRLDLVYLRIGMMEPPHGESLAERFEVLAAMREEGLIRHLGLSNVDPTHLTEARAIAPVVAIQNHFHIARRDDVAVLDACAADGIAFAPFFPLGGGWSDLNDNRLGKVAARHGATVSQIALAWLLALSPVTLAIPGTGSLAHLEENIAAGSITLTPEDLADLT
;
A
#
# COMPACT_ATOMS: atom_id res chain seq x y z
N MET A 1 -1.24 30.97 25.53
CA MET A 1 -0.36 29.98 24.88
C MET A 1 -0.68 30.03 23.39
N THR A 2 0.21 30.64 22.66
CA THR A 2 0.09 30.83 21.20
C THR A 2 0.47 29.49 20.52
N PHE A 3 -0.51 28.79 19.98
CA PHE A 3 -0.24 27.68 19.05
C PHE A 3 0.43 28.29 17.84
N GLN A 4 1.71 28.02 17.65
CA GLN A 4 2.39 28.33 16.41
C GLN A 4 1.74 27.51 15.31
N ASN A 5 1.12 28.19 14.38
CA ASN A 5 0.62 27.66 13.12
C ASN A 5 1.87 27.30 12.28
N GLU A 6 2.41 26.09 12.45
CA GLU A 6 3.39 25.57 11.51
C GLU A 6 2.71 25.51 10.14
N SER A 7 3.26 26.22 9.20
CA SER A 7 2.67 26.43 7.90
C SER A 7 2.53 25.08 7.16
N ALA A 8 1.45 24.90 6.42
CA ALA A 8 1.15 23.71 5.62
C ALA A 8 2.28 23.35 4.60
N SER A 9 3.31 24.20 4.45
CA SER A 9 4.49 23.98 3.61
C SER A 9 5.53 23.01 4.21
N GLU A 10 5.39 22.61 5.49
CA GLU A 10 6.38 21.77 6.18
C GLU A 10 6.04 20.27 6.17
N ARG A 11 4.80 19.87 5.89
CA ARG A 11 4.37 18.46 5.87
C ARG A 11 4.59 17.88 4.49
N ASN A 12 5.53 16.94 4.36
CA ASN A 12 5.85 16.30 3.09
C ASN A 12 6.20 14.82 3.29
N ALA A 13 5.68 13.96 2.42
CA ALA A 13 5.89 12.51 2.47
C ALA A 13 7.37 12.11 2.39
N SER A 14 8.24 12.96 1.79
CA SER A 14 9.67 12.74 1.73
C SER A 14 10.37 12.76 3.08
N GLN A 15 9.75 13.34 4.12
CA GLN A 15 10.29 13.34 5.48
C GLN A 15 10.38 11.93 6.08
N ALA A 16 9.60 10.97 5.57
CA ALA A 16 9.69 9.56 5.93
C ALA A 16 10.94 8.87 5.37
N GLY A 17 11.76 9.56 4.57
CA GLY A 17 12.85 8.98 3.81
C GLY A 17 12.39 8.34 2.49
N THR A 18 13.33 7.81 1.74
CA THR A 18 13.09 7.20 0.43
C THR A 18 13.45 5.73 0.41
N LEU A 19 12.89 4.99 -0.53
CA LEU A 19 13.19 3.60 -0.84
C LEU A 19 13.34 3.45 -2.35
N THR A 20 14.29 2.61 -2.78
CA THR A 20 14.49 2.31 -4.20
C THR A 20 13.93 0.92 -4.51
N LEU A 21 13.01 0.86 -5.48
CA LEU A 21 12.46 -0.36 -6.05
C LEU A 21 13.15 -0.57 -7.40
N ASP A 22 14.26 -1.27 -7.42
CA ASP A 22 15.16 -1.38 -8.58
C ASP A 22 15.54 0.02 -9.12
N ASN A 23 14.90 0.50 -10.17
CA ASN A 23 15.17 1.81 -10.78
C ASN A 23 14.10 2.87 -10.47
N LEU A 24 13.19 2.63 -9.53
CA LEU A 24 12.16 3.56 -9.09
C LEU A 24 12.47 4.05 -7.67
N THR A 25 12.54 5.36 -7.48
CA THR A 25 12.72 5.97 -6.15
C THR A 25 11.37 6.48 -5.65
N ILE A 26 10.95 5.98 -4.50
CA ILE A 26 9.68 6.34 -3.86
C ILE A 26 9.90 6.86 -2.45
N ASN A 27 9.00 7.73 -1.99
CA ASN A 27 8.94 8.11 -0.59
C ASN A 27 8.35 6.97 0.23
N ARG A 28 8.91 6.72 1.41
CA ARG A 28 8.48 5.59 2.27
C ARG A 28 7.08 5.75 2.86
N LEU A 29 6.48 6.93 2.70
CA LEU A 29 5.10 7.20 3.03
C LEU A 29 4.32 7.46 1.74
N GLY A 30 3.59 6.45 1.29
CA GLY A 30 2.74 6.46 0.11
C GLY A 30 1.25 6.63 0.46
N PHE A 31 0.38 6.33 -0.49
CA PHE A 31 -1.06 6.45 -0.34
C PHE A 31 -1.80 5.19 -0.81
N GLY A 32 -2.68 4.63 0.02
CA GLY A 32 -3.56 3.49 -0.30
C GLY A 32 -4.92 3.96 -0.85
N ALA A 33 -5.26 3.57 -2.08
CA ALA A 33 -6.46 4.03 -2.77
C ALA A 33 -7.75 3.25 -2.44
N MET A 34 -7.68 2.18 -1.64
CA MET A 34 -8.84 1.32 -1.35
C MET A 34 -10.04 2.10 -0.80
N ARG A 35 -9.79 3.07 0.08
CA ARG A 35 -10.83 3.86 0.76
C ARG A 35 -11.46 4.96 -0.12
N LEU A 36 -10.98 5.14 -1.35
CA LEU A 36 -11.54 6.15 -2.27
C LEU A 36 -12.84 5.69 -2.91
N ALA A 37 -12.97 4.39 -3.21
CA ALA A 37 -14.14 3.87 -3.91
C ALA A 37 -15.35 3.67 -2.99
N ALA A 38 -15.12 3.15 -1.77
CA ALA A 38 -16.19 2.82 -0.85
C ALA A 38 -15.76 2.94 0.62
N ASN A 39 -16.74 2.94 1.50
CA ASN A 39 -16.53 2.97 2.94
C ASN A 39 -16.31 1.54 3.48
N GLY A 40 -15.10 1.00 3.27
CA GLY A 40 -14.77 -0.42 3.48
C GLY A 40 -15.05 -1.26 2.24
N PHE A 41 -15.08 -2.59 2.37
CA PHE A 41 -15.30 -3.49 1.24
C PHE A 41 -16.77 -3.57 0.80
N GLN A 42 -17.72 -3.30 1.68
CA GLN A 42 -19.16 -3.47 1.43
C GLN A 42 -19.98 -2.21 1.75
N GLY A 43 -19.32 -1.11 2.08
CA GLY A 43 -20.00 0.14 2.35
C GLY A 43 -20.48 0.84 1.07
N PRO A 44 -21.30 1.88 1.19
CA PRO A 44 -21.77 2.63 0.03
C PRO A 44 -20.61 3.28 -0.74
N ALA A 45 -20.83 3.50 -2.03
CA ALA A 45 -19.94 4.28 -2.88
C ALA A 45 -19.66 5.65 -2.25
N ARG A 46 -18.41 6.10 -2.33
CA ARG A 46 -18.03 7.44 -1.89
C ARG A 46 -18.24 8.47 -3.00
N ASP A 47 -18.28 9.74 -2.62
CA ASP A 47 -18.27 10.83 -3.57
C ASP A 47 -16.96 10.82 -4.39
N PRO A 48 -17.05 10.65 -5.73
CA PRO A 48 -15.89 10.63 -6.61
C PRO A 48 -15.06 11.91 -6.57
N GLU A 49 -15.70 13.08 -6.41
CA GLU A 49 -14.98 14.36 -6.36
C GLU A 49 -14.15 14.49 -5.09
N ALA A 50 -14.69 14.08 -3.94
CA ALA A 50 -13.91 14.02 -2.71
C ALA A 50 -12.67 13.11 -2.88
N GLY A 51 -12.79 11.98 -3.58
CA GLY A 51 -11.68 11.09 -3.89
C GLY A 51 -10.62 11.76 -4.76
N ARG A 52 -11.01 12.50 -5.80
CA ARG A 52 -10.09 13.24 -6.68
C ARG A 52 -9.36 14.36 -5.94
N ILE A 53 -10.04 15.07 -5.06
CA ILE A 53 -9.43 16.11 -4.22
C ILE A 53 -8.37 15.52 -3.30
N VAL A 54 -8.66 14.40 -2.64
CA VAL A 54 -7.69 13.70 -1.77
C VAL A 54 -6.46 13.25 -2.56
N LEU A 55 -6.63 12.70 -3.76
CA LEU A 55 -5.52 12.27 -4.62
C LEU A 55 -4.61 13.43 -5.05
N ARG A 56 -5.18 14.55 -5.50
CA ARG A 56 -4.40 15.75 -5.86
C ARG A 56 -3.62 16.25 -4.65
N ARG A 57 -4.29 16.34 -3.50
CA ARG A 57 -3.64 16.78 -2.26
C ARG A 57 -2.52 15.85 -1.80
N ALA A 58 -2.68 14.54 -1.97
CA ALA A 58 -1.62 13.57 -1.64
C ALA A 58 -0.34 13.85 -2.46
N VAL A 59 -0.46 14.08 -3.76
CA VAL A 59 0.68 14.42 -4.63
C VAL A 59 1.29 15.78 -4.25
N GLU A 60 0.47 16.80 -3.96
CA GLU A 60 0.95 18.10 -3.46
C GLU A 60 1.74 17.97 -2.16
N LEU A 61 1.39 17.00 -1.31
CA LEU A 61 2.11 16.68 -0.07
C LEU A 61 3.31 15.74 -0.29
N GLY A 62 3.75 15.55 -1.54
CA GLY A 62 4.94 14.78 -1.88
C GLY A 62 4.75 13.27 -1.94
N VAL A 63 3.51 12.77 -1.93
CA VAL A 63 3.27 11.34 -2.21
C VAL A 63 3.62 11.07 -3.66
N ASN A 64 4.58 10.20 -3.89
CA ASN A 64 4.98 9.71 -5.22
C ASN A 64 4.83 8.20 -5.37
N HIS A 65 4.09 7.56 -4.46
CA HIS A 65 3.70 6.16 -4.54
C HIS A 65 2.23 5.98 -4.18
N ILE A 66 1.43 5.48 -5.12
CA ILE A 66 0.02 5.17 -4.92
C ILE A 66 -0.19 3.67 -5.07
N ASP A 67 -0.80 3.07 -4.05
CA ASP A 67 -1.19 1.66 -4.04
C ASP A 67 -2.67 1.52 -4.37
N THR A 68 -2.99 0.77 -5.43
CA THR A 68 -4.36 0.46 -5.86
C THR A 68 -4.54 -1.04 -6.08
N ALA A 69 -5.66 -1.46 -6.68
CA ALA A 69 -5.92 -2.84 -7.09
C ALA A 69 -6.99 -2.87 -8.18
N ALA A 70 -6.95 -3.91 -9.03
CA ALA A 70 -7.95 -4.18 -10.04
C ALA A 70 -9.38 -4.26 -9.47
N PHE A 71 -9.48 -4.73 -8.23
CA PHE A 71 -10.75 -4.99 -7.54
C PHE A 71 -11.16 -3.88 -6.55
N TYR A 72 -10.47 -2.74 -6.50
CA TYR A 72 -10.88 -1.60 -5.65
C TYR A 72 -11.99 -0.80 -6.32
N GLN A 73 -13.21 -1.21 -6.04
CA GLN A 73 -14.43 -0.57 -6.53
C GLN A 73 -15.52 -0.56 -5.46
N SER A 74 -16.53 0.30 -5.64
CA SER A 74 -17.75 0.25 -4.84
C SER A 74 -18.54 -1.04 -5.13
N PRO A 75 -19.39 -1.52 -4.20
CA PRO A 75 -20.16 -2.75 -4.40
C PRO A 75 -21.06 -2.73 -5.64
N ASP A 76 -21.57 -1.56 -6.02
CA ASP A 76 -22.37 -1.33 -7.23
C ASP A 76 -21.54 -1.09 -8.50
N GLY A 77 -20.19 -1.08 -8.37
CA GLY A 77 -19.26 -0.83 -9.46
C GLY A 77 -19.25 0.61 -10.01
N SER A 78 -20.02 1.52 -9.41
CA SER A 78 -20.16 2.90 -9.90
C SER A 78 -18.90 3.74 -9.69
N VAL A 79 -18.09 3.44 -8.68
CA VAL A 79 -16.84 4.13 -8.36
C VAL A 79 -15.68 3.13 -8.35
N ARG A 80 -14.64 3.43 -9.12
CA ARG A 80 -13.42 2.61 -9.22
C ARG A 80 -12.19 3.44 -8.87
N ALA A 81 -11.34 2.96 -7.99
CA ALA A 81 -10.14 3.67 -7.55
C ALA A 81 -9.21 4.05 -8.72
N ASN A 82 -8.98 3.12 -9.66
CA ASN A 82 -8.15 3.37 -10.83
C ASN A 82 -8.67 4.53 -11.70
N THR A 83 -10.00 4.59 -11.89
CA THR A 83 -10.64 5.68 -12.65
C THR A 83 -10.43 7.02 -11.95
N LEU A 84 -10.60 7.06 -10.62
CA LEU A 84 -10.36 8.27 -9.83
C LEU A 84 -8.90 8.73 -9.90
N ILE A 85 -7.94 7.79 -9.82
CA ILE A 85 -6.51 8.09 -9.96
C ILE A 85 -6.22 8.72 -11.31
N ARG A 86 -6.73 8.12 -12.40
CA ARG A 86 -6.56 8.66 -13.75
C ARG A 86 -7.18 10.05 -13.89
N GLU A 87 -8.43 10.24 -13.46
CA GLU A 87 -9.13 11.51 -13.58
C GLU A 87 -8.51 12.63 -12.74
N ALA A 88 -7.95 12.29 -11.58
CA ALA A 88 -7.34 13.26 -10.68
C ALA A 88 -5.94 13.70 -11.13
N LEU A 89 -5.13 12.76 -11.67
CA LEU A 89 -3.68 12.91 -11.77
C LEU A 89 -3.14 12.83 -13.21
N SER A 90 -3.98 12.51 -14.22
CA SER A 90 -3.48 12.50 -15.61
C SER A 90 -3.44 13.93 -16.18
N PRO A 91 -2.34 14.36 -16.85
CA PRO A 91 -1.10 13.60 -17.07
C PRO A 91 -0.32 13.36 -15.78
N TYR A 92 0.12 12.12 -15.59
CA TYR A 92 0.79 11.72 -14.35
C TYR A 92 2.13 12.46 -14.13
N PRO A 93 2.45 12.85 -12.88
CA PRO A 93 3.80 13.30 -12.54
C PRO A 93 4.85 12.25 -12.96
N PRO A 94 6.00 12.66 -13.47
CA PRO A 94 7.00 11.74 -14.04
C PRO A 94 7.64 10.80 -13.00
N ASP A 95 7.60 11.17 -11.73
CA ASP A 95 8.12 10.42 -10.59
C ASP A 95 7.04 9.64 -9.82
N LEU A 96 5.77 9.73 -10.26
CA LEU A 96 4.68 9.00 -9.61
C LEU A 96 4.74 7.52 -10.00
N VAL A 97 4.86 6.65 -8.99
CA VAL A 97 4.82 5.20 -9.12
C VAL A 97 3.44 4.68 -8.72
N ILE A 98 2.78 3.95 -9.61
CA ILE A 98 1.48 3.34 -9.33
C ILE A 98 1.66 1.83 -9.22
N ALA A 99 1.43 1.32 -8.00
CA ALA A 99 1.39 -0.10 -7.72
C ALA A 99 -0.06 -0.61 -7.74
N THR A 100 -0.30 -1.74 -8.37
CA THR A 100 -1.61 -2.40 -8.39
C THR A 100 -1.52 -3.87 -8.02
N LYS A 101 -2.65 -4.50 -7.78
CA LYS A 101 -2.76 -5.92 -7.42
C LYS A 101 -3.70 -6.63 -8.37
N VAL A 102 -3.36 -7.87 -8.68
CA VAL A 102 -4.18 -8.81 -9.45
C VAL A 102 -4.27 -10.14 -8.72
N GLY A 103 -5.24 -10.98 -9.08
CA GLY A 103 -5.41 -12.33 -8.53
C GLY A 103 -6.73 -12.54 -7.82
N LEU A 104 -7.30 -11.52 -7.17
CA LEU A 104 -8.63 -11.62 -6.55
C LEU A 104 -9.73 -11.16 -7.50
N LEU A 105 -10.86 -11.84 -7.44
CA LEU A 105 -12.11 -11.43 -8.08
C LEU A 105 -13.05 -10.82 -7.04
N PRO A 106 -14.04 -9.98 -7.45
CA PRO A 106 -15.08 -9.48 -6.55
C PRO A 106 -15.86 -10.60 -5.87
N ASP A 107 -16.15 -11.69 -6.58
CA ASP A 107 -16.61 -12.94 -5.99
C ASP A 107 -15.42 -13.70 -5.41
N LEU A 108 -15.20 -13.55 -4.12
CA LEU A 108 -14.08 -14.12 -3.38
C LEU A 108 -14.10 -15.65 -3.31
N ASN A 109 -15.24 -16.30 -3.60
CA ASN A 109 -15.37 -17.74 -3.65
C ASN A 109 -15.24 -18.31 -5.07
N SER A 110 -14.96 -17.47 -6.06
CA SER A 110 -14.84 -17.91 -7.45
C SER A 110 -13.67 -18.88 -7.63
N PRO A 111 -13.90 -20.07 -8.22
CA PRO A 111 -12.81 -21.01 -8.54
C PRO A 111 -11.88 -20.48 -9.64
N ALA A 112 -12.25 -19.41 -10.33
CA ALA A 112 -11.43 -18.77 -11.36
C ALA A 112 -10.40 -17.81 -10.80
N GLN A 113 -10.36 -17.57 -9.48
CA GLN A 113 -9.35 -16.70 -8.88
C GLN A 113 -7.93 -17.12 -9.24
N GLY A 114 -7.12 -16.15 -9.67
CA GLY A 114 -5.72 -16.37 -10.00
C GLY A 114 -5.45 -17.20 -11.27
N THR A 115 -6.46 -17.60 -12.03
CA THR A 115 -6.21 -18.26 -13.32
C THR A 115 -5.50 -17.33 -14.31
N ALA A 116 -4.72 -17.91 -15.25
CA ALA A 116 -3.97 -17.12 -16.24
C ALA A 116 -4.85 -16.12 -17.00
N ALA A 117 -6.07 -16.53 -17.39
CA ALA A 117 -7.02 -15.67 -18.10
C ALA A 117 -7.48 -14.49 -17.24
N VAL A 118 -7.74 -14.73 -15.94
CA VAL A 118 -8.13 -13.69 -14.98
C VAL A 118 -6.97 -12.72 -14.74
N LEU A 119 -5.76 -13.22 -14.54
CA LEU A 119 -4.58 -12.37 -14.31
C LEU A 119 -4.33 -11.46 -15.50
N ARG A 120 -4.37 -11.99 -16.74
CA ARG A 120 -4.21 -11.20 -17.95
C ARG A 120 -5.31 -10.15 -18.09
N ALA A 121 -6.55 -10.52 -17.94
CA ALA A 121 -7.68 -9.60 -18.02
C ALA A 121 -7.59 -8.46 -16.99
N GLN A 122 -7.13 -8.77 -15.77
CA GLN A 122 -6.94 -7.77 -14.73
C GLN A 122 -5.77 -6.82 -15.02
N VAL A 123 -4.66 -7.31 -15.57
CA VAL A 123 -3.55 -6.44 -16.02
C VAL A 123 -4.03 -5.50 -17.13
N GLU A 124 -4.72 -6.02 -18.13
CA GLU A 124 -5.28 -5.23 -19.24
C GLU A 124 -6.32 -4.21 -18.77
N ASP A 125 -7.18 -4.59 -17.82
CA ASP A 125 -8.15 -3.65 -17.20
C ASP A 125 -7.45 -2.54 -16.39
N ASN A 126 -6.38 -2.86 -15.66
CA ASN A 126 -5.58 -1.84 -14.98
C ASN A 126 -4.94 -0.86 -15.97
N LEU A 127 -4.32 -1.36 -17.04
CA LEU A 127 -3.75 -0.52 -18.10
C LEU A 127 -4.80 0.42 -18.69
N LYS A 128 -5.97 -0.10 -19.02
CA LYS A 128 -7.09 0.64 -19.60
C LYS A 128 -7.64 1.69 -18.61
N THR A 129 -7.90 1.29 -17.37
CA THR A 129 -8.57 2.17 -16.38
C THR A 129 -7.64 3.24 -15.83
N LEU A 130 -6.36 2.94 -15.70
CA LEU A 130 -5.32 3.93 -15.37
C LEU A 130 -4.88 4.76 -16.58
N GLY A 131 -5.15 4.31 -17.81
CA GLY A 131 -4.72 4.99 -19.03
C GLY A 131 -3.20 4.89 -19.25
N LEU A 132 -2.59 3.78 -18.87
CA LEU A 132 -1.16 3.50 -18.98
C LEU A 132 -0.87 2.48 -20.06
N SER A 133 0.28 2.57 -20.71
CA SER A 133 0.79 1.53 -21.63
C SER A 133 1.60 0.46 -20.92
N ARG A 134 2.09 0.74 -19.71
CA ARG A 134 2.84 -0.18 -18.84
C ARG A 134 2.56 0.14 -17.38
N LEU A 135 2.37 -0.88 -16.55
CA LEU A 135 2.22 -0.76 -15.10
C LEU A 135 3.61 -0.73 -14.43
N ASP A 136 3.79 0.12 -13.43
CA ASP A 136 5.09 0.25 -12.73
C ASP A 136 5.36 -0.95 -11.83
N LEU A 137 4.37 -1.34 -11.01
CA LEU A 137 4.48 -2.45 -10.06
C LEU A 137 3.15 -3.21 -10.00
N VAL A 138 3.21 -4.53 -10.20
CA VAL A 138 2.04 -5.41 -10.06
C VAL A 138 2.31 -6.46 -9.00
N TYR A 139 1.49 -6.49 -7.97
CA TYR A 139 1.49 -7.54 -6.97
C TYR A 139 0.61 -8.70 -7.40
N LEU A 140 1.14 -9.92 -7.36
CA LEU A 140 0.32 -11.12 -7.33
C LEU A 140 -0.27 -11.27 -5.93
N ARG A 141 -1.57 -11.06 -5.78
CA ARG A 141 -2.31 -11.32 -4.54
C ARG A 141 -2.80 -12.76 -4.52
N ILE A 142 -2.43 -13.50 -3.47
CA ILE A 142 -2.93 -14.85 -3.23
C ILE A 142 -3.70 -14.92 -1.90
N GLY A 143 -4.62 -15.87 -1.81
CA GLY A 143 -5.46 -16.03 -0.61
C GLY A 143 -6.26 -14.80 -0.24
N MET A 144 -6.99 -14.89 0.85
CA MET A 144 -7.86 -13.81 1.35
C MET A 144 -7.12 -12.89 2.34
N MET A 145 -7.24 -13.16 3.62
CA MET A 145 -6.61 -12.37 4.70
C MET A 145 -5.34 -13.05 5.22
N GLU A 146 -5.27 -14.36 5.13
CA GLU A 146 -4.11 -15.17 5.51
C GLU A 146 -3.43 -15.74 4.26
N PRO A 147 -2.11 -15.93 4.29
CA PRO A 147 -1.40 -16.64 3.23
C PRO A 147 -1.94 -18.07 3.08
N PRO A 148 -2.14 -18.56 1.85
CA PRO A 148 -2.55 -19.95 1.61
C PRO A 148 -1.35 -20.89 1.74
N HIS A 149 -0.95 -21.19 2.97
CA HIS A 149 0.21 -22.03 3.25
C HIS A 149 0.16 -23.38 2.53
N GLY A 150 1.27 -23.75 1.90
CA GLY A 150 1.42 -25.02 1.18
C GLY A 150 0.83 -25.02 -0.24
N GLU A 151 0.25 -23.94 -0.70
CA GLU A 151 -0.09 -23.77 -2.11
C GLU A 151 1.09 -23.19 -2.89
N SER A 152 1.36 -23.72 -4.09
CA SER A 152 2.30 -23.09 -5.02
C SER A 152 1.68 -21.86 -5.68
N LEU A 153 2.49 -20.82 -5.84
CA LEU A 153 2.12 -19.65 -6.64
C LEU A 153 2.77 -19.66 -8.04
N ALA A 154 3.62 -20.65 -8.34
CA ALA A 154 4.48 -20.67 -9.50
C ALA A 154 3.73 -20.41 -10.84
N GLU A 155 2.73 -21.21 -11.16
CA GLU A 155 1.97 -21.05 -12.40
C GLU A 155 1.36 -19.65 -12.55
N ARG A 156 0.88 -19.08 -11.46
CA ARG A 156 0.30 -17.73 -11.44
C ARG A 156 1.37 -16.66 -11.62
N PHE A 157 2.53 -16.83 -10.99
CA PHE A 157 3.62 -15.87 -11.07
C PHE A 157 4.33 -15.91 -12.42
N GLU A 158 4.46 -17.09 -13.05
CA GLU A 158 4.95 -17.25 -14.41
C GLU A 158 4.12 -16.46 -15.44
N VAL A 159 2.79 -16.40 -15.25
CA VAL A 159 1.92 -15.59 -16.10
C VAL A 159 2.28 -14.09 -16.01
N LEU A 160 2.53 -13.58 -14.80
CA LEU A 160 2.92 -12.18 -14.61
C LEU A 160 4.37 -11.93 -15.09
N ALA A 161 5.26 -12.90 -14.91
CA ALA A 161 6.63 -12.83 -15.44
C ALA A 161 6.62 -12.74 -16.97
N ALA A 162 5.80 -13.53 -17.66
CA ALA A 162 5.63 -13.43 -19.10
C ALA A 162 5.10 -12.04 -19.53
N MET A 163 4.11 -11.48 -18.83
CA MET A 163 3.60 -10.14 -19.14
C MET A 163 4.65 -9.04 -18.86
N ARG A 164 5.58 -9.25 -17.93
CA ARG A 164 6.72 -8.37 -17.73
C ARG A 164 7.66 -8.42 -18.94
N GLU A 165 7.96 -9.59 -19.47
CA GLU A 165 8.77 -9.74 -20.71
C GLU A 165 8.05 -9.16 -21.93
N GLU A 166 6.71 -9.21 -21.99
CA GLU A 166 5.89 -8.52 -22.98
C GLU A 166 5.96 -6.98 -22.86
N GLY A 167 6.50 -6.44 -21.76
CA GLY A 167 6.59 -5.01 -21.51
C GLY A 167 5.32 -4.36 -20.93
N LEU A 168 4.31 -5.15 -20.55
CA LEU A 168 3.07 -4.66 -19.94
C LEU A 168 3.26 -4.30 -18.46
N ILE A 169 4.23 -4.92 -17.79
CA ILE A 169 4.58 -4.74 -16.40
C ILE A 169 6.06 -4.39 -16.29
N ARG A 170 6.43 -3.43 -15.46
CA ARG A 170 7.83 -3.08 -15.20
C ARG A 170 8.42 -3.95 -14.09
N HIS A 171 7.75 -4.01 -12.94
CA HIS A 171 8.21 -4.73 -11.75
C HIS A 171 7.12 -5.62 -11.18
N LEU A 172 7.55 -6.73 -10.57
CA LEU A 172 6.68 -7.70 -9.92
C LEU A 172 6.84 -7.64 -8.41
N GLY A 173 5.73 -7.81 -7.71
CA GLY A 173 5.64 -7.98 -6.28
C GLY A 173 4.71 -9.12 -5.90
N LEU A 174 4.67 -9.42 -4.61
CA LEU A 174 3.81 -10.45 -4.03
C LEU A 174 2.92 -9.84 -2.95
N SER A 175 1.75 -10.41 -2.75
CA SER A 175 0.86 -9.96 -1.66
C SER A 175 0.20 -11.14 -0.97
N ASN A 176 0.22 -11.11 0.37
CA ASN A 176 -0.32 -12.13 1.25
C ASN A 176 0.40 -13.47 1.09
N VAL A 177 1.71 -13.46 1.29
CA VAL A 177 2.64 -14.57 1.05
C VAL A 177 3.43 -14.90 2.31
N ASP A 178 3.93 -16.13 2.37
CA ASP A 178 4.92 -16.56 3.36
C ASP A 178 6.35 -16.63 2.76
N PRO A 179 7.39 -16.91 3.55
CA PRO A 179 8.77 -17.00 3.04
C PRO A 179 8.97 -18.07 1.97
N THR A 180 8.18 -19.14 1.97
CA THR A 180 8.25 -20.21 0.96
C THR A 180 7.82 -19.70 -0.41
N HIS A 181 6.72 -18.93 -0.44
CA HIS A 181 6.23 -18.28 -1.66
C HIS A 181 7.25 -17.28 -2.23
N LEU A 182 7.94 -16.51 -1.36
CA LEU A 182 9.00 -15.60 -1.80
C LEU A 182 10.16 -16.37 -2.47
N THR A 183 10.57 -17.47 -1.88
CA THR A 183 11.63 -18.33 -2.43
C THR A 183 11.23 -18.89 -3.80
N GLU A 184 10.01 -19.39 -3.93
CA GLU A 184 9.44 -19.91 -5.17
C GLU A 184 9.37 -18.84 -6.27
N ALA A 185 8.83 -17.67 -5.95
CA ALA A 185 8.70 -16.57 -6.92
C ALA A 185 10.06 -16.08 -7.43
N ARG A 186 11.05 -15.95 -6.55
CA ARG A 186 12.40 -15.50 -6.92
C ARG A 186 13.15 -16.47 -7.83
N ALA A 187 12.79 -17.75 -7.84
CA ALA A 187 13.30 -18.71 -8.81
C ALA A 187 12.75 -18.49 -10.23
N ILE A 188 11.63 -17.76 -10.36
CA ILE A 188 10.94 -17.47 -11.63
C ILE A 188 11.33 -16.09 -12.16
N ALA A 189 11.19 -15.04 -11.34
CA ALA A 189 11.48 -13.66 -11.73
C ALA A 189 11.85 -12.79 -10.51
N PRO A 190 12.53 -11.64 -10.71
CA PRO A 190 12.80 -10.69 -9.63
C PRO A 190 11.53 -10.18 -8.95
N VAL A 191 11.54 -10.16 -7.61
CA VAL A 191 10.51 -9.61 -6.75
C VAL A 191 11.06 -8.35 -6.09
N VAL A 192 10.44 -7.19 -6.29
CA VAL A 192 10.92 -5.91 -5.75
C VAL A 192 10.17 -5.46 -4.50
N ALA A 193 8.97 -6.00 -4.27
CA ALA A 193 8.14 -5.61 -3.12
C ALA A 193 7.23 -6.75 -2.65
N ILE A 194 6.95 -6.78 -1.34
CA ILE A 194 5.95 -7.65 -0.73
C ILE A 194 4.93 -6.80 0.03
N GLN A 195 3.67 -7.21 -0.04
CA GLN A 195 2.57 -6.54 0.66
C GLN A 195 1.76 -7.54 1.48
N ASN A 196 1.95 -7.56 2.80
CA ASN A 196 1.26 -8.46 3.72
C ASN A 196 0.46 -7.70 4.77
N HIS A 197 -0.41 -8.41 5.52
CA HIS A 197 -1.19 -7.85 6.62
C HIS A 197 -0.30 -7.63 7.84
N PHE A 198 0.09 -6.38 8.08
CA PHE A 198 0.99 -6.09 9.18
C PHE A 198 0.72 -4.69 9.77
N HIS A 199 0.64 -4.58 11.08
CA HIS A 199 0.52 -3.34 11.81
C HIS A 199 0.91 -3.58 13.28
N ILE A 200 0.94 -2.53 14.10
CA ILE A 200 1.46 -2.58 15.46
C ILE A 200 0.76 -3.63 16.36
N ALA A 201 -0.52 -3.90 16.13
CA ALA A 201 -1.28 -4.94 16.86
C ALA A 201 -1.28 -6.31 16.15
N ARG A 202 -0.64 -6.45 14.96
CA ARG A 202 -0.51 -7.70 14.22
C ARG A 202 0.88 -7.80 13.61
N ARG A 203 1.71 -8.69 14.15
CA ARG A 203 3.14 -8.81 13.82
C ARG A 203 3.52 -10.22 13.33
N ASP A 204 2.55 -11.01 12.86
CA ASP A 204 2.77 -12.42 12.50
C ASP A 204 3.78 -12.59 11.35
N ASP A 205 3.87 -11.60 10.45
CA ASP A 205 4.72 -11.61 9.27
C ASP A 205 6.13 -11.02 9.48
N VAL A 206 6.65 -10.98 10.72
CA VAL A 206 8.02 -10.51 11.00
C VAL A 206 9.05 -11.28 10.19
N ALA A 207 8.92 -12.60 10.03
CA ALA A 207 9.83 -13.41 9.24
C ALA A 207 9.86 -12.97 7.75
N VAL A 208 8.74 -12.52 7.19
CA VAL A 208 8.68 -11.98 5.83
C VAL A 208 9.35 -10.60 5.76
N LEU A 209 9.14 -9.75 6.77
CA LEU A 209 9.82 -8.45 6.88
C LEU A 209 11.34 -8.63 6.97
N ASP A 210 11.82 -9.58 7.77
CA ASP A 210 13.25 -9.86 7.93
C ASP A 210 13.87 -10.36 6.62
N ALA A 211 13.17 -11.24 5.89
CA ALA A 211 13.60 -11.69 4.57
C ALA A 211 13.65 -10.52 3.57
N CYS A 212 12.65 -9.64 3.59
CA CYS A 212 12.65 -8.43 2.76
C CYS A 212 13.83 -7.52 3.08
N ALA A 213 14.12 -7.31 4.36
CA ALA A 213 15.24 -6.48 4.80
C ALA A 213 16.60 -7.05 4.38
N ALA A 214 16.79 -8.37 4.48
CA ALA A 214 18.01 -9.05 4.06
C ALA A 214 18.28 -8.93 2.56
N ASP A 215 17.23 -8.92 1.74
CA ASP A 215 17.30 -8.96 0.28
C ASP A 215 17.08 -7.58 -0.38
N GLY A 216 16.84 -6.52 0.40
CA GLY A 216 16.54 -5.18 -0.12
C GLY A 216 15.20 -5.08 -0.85
N ILE A 217 14.26 -5.97 -0.53
CA ILE A 217 12.89 -5.99 -1.07
C ILE A 217 12.02 -5.06 -0.22
N ALA A 218 11.20 -4.22 -0.84
CA ALA A 218 10.27 -3.36 -0.10
C ALA A 218 9.20 -4.18 0.62
N PHE A 219 8.90 -3.81 1.86
CA PHE A 219 7.79 -4.37 2.61
C PHE A 219 6.70 -3.31 2.81
N ALA A 220 5.55 -3.50 2.16
CA ALA A 220 4.43 -2.56 2.16
C ALA A 220 3.23 -3.12 2.93
N PRO A 221 3.12 -2.92 4.25
CA PRO A 221 1.99 -3.43 5.03
C PRO A 221 0.64 -2.95 4.50
N PHE A 222 -0.26 -3.87 4.13
CA PHE A 222 -1.65 -3.49 3.95
C PHE A 222 -2.35 -3.40 5.31
N PHE A 223 -3.34 -2.49 5.43
CA PHE A 223 -3.98 -2.12 6.69
C PHE A 223 -3.01 -1.63 7.76
N PRO A 224 -2.11 -0.67 7.44
CA PRO A 224 -1.10 -0.20 8.38
C PRO A 224 -1.67 0.39 9.68
N LEU A 225 -2.95 0.76 9.65
CA LEU A 225 -3.74 1.26 10.79
C LEU A 225 -4.88 0.30 11.17
N GLY A 226 -4.70 -0.99 10.98
CA GLY A 226 -5.66 -2.03 11.37
C GLY A 226 -6.91 -2.13 10.50
N GLY A 227 -6.99 -1.39 9.37
CA GLY A 227 -8.09 -1.50 8.40
C GLY A 227 -9.47 -1.03 8.90
N GLY A 228 -9.57 -0.52 10.11
CA GLY A 228 -10.81 -0.14 10.79
C GLY A 228 -11.49 -1.29 11.54
N TRP A 229 -10.82 -2.44 11.64
CA TRP A 229 -11.28 -3.61 12.41
C TRP A 229 -10.43 -3.87 13.66
N SER A 230 -9.17 -3.49 13.65
CA SER A 230 -8.30 -3.57 14.82
C SER A 230 -8.42 -2.30 15.63
N ASP A 231 -8.68 -2.46 16.93
CA ASP A 231 -8.64 -1.34 17.87
C ASP A 231 -7.18 -0.96 18.15
N LEU A 232 -6.78 0.23 17.72
CA LEU A 232 -5.47 0.81 18.03
C LEU A 232 -5.47 1.58 19.34
N ASN A 233 -6.58 1.59 20.11
CA ASN A 233 -6.69 2.25 21.41
C ASN A 233 -5.95 1.46 22.50
N ASP A 234 -4.65 1.27 22.31
CA ASP A 234 -3.73 0.71 23.29
C ASP A 234 -3.18 1.86 24.15
N ASN A 235 -3.19 1.69 25.47
CA ASN A 235 -2.63 2.65 26.42
C ASN A 235 -1.16 2.98 26.11
N ARG A 236 -0.39 2.04 25.56
CA ARG A 236 1.00 2.23 25.14
C ARG A 236 1.10 3.25 24.02
N LEU A 237 0.30 3.08 22.97
CA LEU A 237 0.20 4.03 21.85
C LEU A 237 -0.23 5.40 22.32
N GLY A 238 -1.24 5.49 23.20
CA GLY A 238 -1.71 6.75 23.77
C GLY A 238 -0.64 7.48 24.57
N LYS A 239 0.18 6.77 25.36
CA LYS A 239 1.28 7.33 26.14
C LYS A 239 2.36 7.94 25.23
N VAL A 240 2.77 7.22 24.18
CA VAL A 240 3.76 7.70 23.22
C VAL A 240 3.20 8.87 22.41
N ALA A 241 1.94 8.80 21.98
CA ALA A 241 1.26 9.89 21.28
C ALA A 241 1.26 11.19 22.09
N ALA A 242 1.00 11.11 23.39
CA ALA A 242 1.04 12.27 24.29
C ALA A 242 2.44 12.88 24.38
N ARG A 243 3.51 12.08 24.42
CA ARG A 243 4.91 12.57 24.45
C ARG A 243 5.27 13.39 23.19
N HIS A 244 4.76 12.93 22.02
CA HIS A 244 5.03 13.57 20.74
C HIS A 244 4.02 14.66 20.36
N GLY A 245 2.95 14.89 21.15
CA GLY A 245 1.85 15.76 20.75
C GLY A 245 1.16 15.29 19.46
N ALA A 246 1.17 14.00 19.21
CA ALA A 246 0.70 13.34 17.98
C ALA A 246 -0.56 12.51 18.24
N THR A 247 -1.19 12.01 17.18
CA THR A 247 -2.29 11.06 17.29
C THR A 247 -1.76 9.62 17.38
N VAL A 248 -2.60 8.71 17.86
CA VAL A 248 -2.31 7.27 17.89
C VAL A 248 -2.01 6.73 16.49
N SER A 249 -2.75 7.18 15.48
CA SER A 249 -2.52 6.80 14.08
C SER A 249 -1.14 7.23 13.58
N GLN A 250 -0.71 8.44 13.92
CA GLN A 250 0.62 8.95 13.56
C GLN A 250 1.73 8.13 14.20
N ILE A 251 1.59 7.78 15.47
CA ILE A 251 2.56 6.93 16.18
C ILE A 251 2.61 5.52 15.57
N ALA A 252 1.46 4.95 15.23
CA ALA A 252 1.42 3.63 14.57
C ALA A 252 2.14 3.64 13.20
N LEU A 253 1.99 4.69 12.41
CA LEU A 253 2.71 4.86 11.13
C LEU A 253 4.21 5.11 11.36
N ALA A 254 4.58 5.97 12.30
CA ALA A 254 5.98 6.23 12.65
C ALA A 254 6.68 4.95 13.15
N TRP A 255 5.97 4.13 13.94
CA TRP A 255 6.45 2.82 14.37
C TRP A 255 6.72 1.88 13.18
N LEU A 256 5.79 1.77 12.21
CA LEU A 256 6.01 0.98 11.00
C LEU A 256 7.26 1.42 10.25
N LEU A 257 7.43 2.74 10.06
CA LEU A 257 8.60 3.30 9.37
C LEU A 257 9.90 3.07 10.14
N ALA A 258 9.85 2.98 11.48
CA ALA A 258 11.01 2.74 12.33
C ALA A 258 11.46 1.27 12.36
N LEU A 259 10.58 0.31 12.04
CA LEU A 259 10.88 -1.12 12.10
C LEU A 259 12.02 -1.54 11.16
N SER A 260 12.03 -1.02 9.95
CA SER A 260 13.02 -1.40 8.94
C SER A 260 13.15 -0.31 7.87
N PRO A 261 14.34 -0.10 7.31
CA PRO A 261 14.54 0.83 6.19
C PRO A 261 13.76 0.41 4.92
N VAL A 262 13.38 -0.86 4.79
CA VAL A 262 12.61 -1.37 3.64
C VAL A 262 11.09 -1.25 3.83
N THR A 263 10.60 -0.78 4.99
CA THR A 263 9.16 -0.60 5.22
C THR A 263 8.62 0.60 4.48
N LEU A 264 7.52 0.40 3.77
CA LEU A 264 6.77 1.38 3.01
C LEU A 264 5.34 1.47 3.55
N ALA A 265 4.97 2.57 4.20
CA ALA A 265 3.63 2.75 4.73
C ALA A 265 2.67 3.31 3.66
N ILE A 266 1.51 2.68 3.49
CA ILE A 266 0.48 3.05 2.51
C ILE A 266 -0.89 3.31 3.17
N PRO A 267 -0.98 4.26 4.13
CA PRO A 267 -2.26 4.57 4.76
C PRO A 267 -3.25 5.12 3.74
N GLY A 268 -4.47 4.59 3.74
CA GLY A 268 -5.55 5.00 2.84
C GLY A 268 -6.67 5.73 3.57
N THR A 269 -7.17 6.81 2.97
CA THR A 269 -8.29 7.58 3.50
C THR A 269 -9.10 8.25 2.40
N GLY A 270 -10.36 8.58 2.67
CA GLY A 270 -11.18 9.46 1.84
C GLY A 270 -11.38 10.85 2.47
N SER A 271 -10.59 11.23 3.48
CA SER A 271 -10.67 12.52 4.20
C SER A 271 -9.37 13.29 4.04
N LEU A 272 -9.46 14.58 3.67
CA LEU A 272 -8.30 15.47 3.61
C LEU A 272 -7.59 15.61 4.96
N ALA A 273 -8.36 15.76 6.04
CA ALA A 273 -7.79 15.89 7.37
C ALA A 273 -6.98 14.64 7.77
N HIS A 274 -7.52 13.45 7.52
CA HIS A 274 -6.78 12.21 7.79
C HIS A 274 -5.59 12.01 6.84
N LEU A 275 -5.65 12.51 5.60
CA LEU A 275 -4.49 12.49 4.70
C LEU A 275 -3.34 13.32 5.29
N GLU A 276 -3.62 14.57 5.66
CA GLU A 276 -2.62 15.47 6.23
C GLU A 276 -2.07 14.95 7.58
N GLU A 277 -2.93 14.35 8.39
CA GLU A 277 -2.52 13.66 9.61
C GLU A 277 -1.56 12.50 9.32
N ASN A 278 -1.91 11.64 8.36
CA ASN A 278 -1.08 10.50 7.99
C ASN A 278 0.28 10.94 7.43
N ILE A 279 0.32 11.98 6.58
CA ILE A 279 1.57 12.49 6.00
C ILE A 279 2.46 13.11 7.08
N ALA A 280 1.88 13.78 8.08
CA ALA A 280 2.63 14.33 9.19
C ALA A 280 3.35 13.27 10.04
N ALA A 281 2.93 12.00 9.99
CA ALA A 281 3.63 10.90 10.65
C ALA A 281 5.07 10.73 10.15
N GLY A 282 5.36 11.11 8.90
CA GLY A 282 6.68 11.00 8.30
C GLY A 282 7.76 11.84 8.98
N SER A 283 7.38 12.88 9.72
CA SER A 283 8.30 13.74 10.49
C SER A 283 8.57 13.26 11.92
N ILE A 284 7.83 12.25 12.41
CA ILE A 284 7.95 11.76 13.77
C ILE A 284 9.11 10.77 13.86
N THR A 285 10.10 11.08 14.68
CA THR A 285 11.20 10.18 15.01
C THR A 285 10.97 9.60 16.39
N LEU A 286 10.72 8.29 16.47
CA LEU A 286 10.56 7.58 17.72
C LEU A 286 11.92 7.35 18.40
N THR A 287 11.99 7.60 19.69
CA THR A 287 13.18 7.31 20.51
C THR A 287 13.27 5.81 20.83
N PRO A 288 14.45 5.30 21.28
CA PRO A 288 14.56 3.94 21.79
C PRO A 288 13.57 3.63 22.93
N GLU A 289 13.26 4.61 23.80
CA GLU A 289 12.26 4.47 24.87
C GLU A 289 10.85 4.30 24.30
N ASP A 290 10.49 5.08 23.26
CA ASP A 290 9.20 4.96 22.58
C ASP A 290 9.03 3.57 21.96
N LEU A 291 10.07 3.08 21.27
CA LEU A 291 10.07 1.75 20.65
C LEU A 291 9.94 0.64 21.70
N ALA A 292 10.62 0.76 22.83
CA ALA A 292 10.50 -0.18 23.95
C ALA A 292 9.08 -0.17 24.56
N ASP A 293 8.47 1.01 24.72
CA ASP A 293 7.08 1.12 25.22
C ASP A 293 6.06 0.50 24.24
N LEU A 294 6.38 0.45 22.95
CA LEU A 294 5.50 -0.08 21.89
C LEU A 294 5.73 -1.58 21.58
N THR A 295 6.71 -2.21 22.22
CA THR A 295 6.98 -3.65 22.08
C THR A 295 6.04 -4.42 22.98
#